data_587b86290c64c35e5f5aeb47e7252149
#
_entry.id   587b86290c64c35e5f5aeb47e7252149
#
_cell.length_a   1.000
_cell.length_b   1.000
_cell.length_c   1.000
_cell.angle_alpha   90.00
_cell.angle_beta   90.00
_cell.angle_gamma   90.00
#
_symmetry.space_group_name_H-M   'P 1'
#
loop_
_entity.id
_entity.type
_entity.pdbx_description
1 polymer ?
#
loop_
_entity_poly.entity_id
_entity_poly.type
_entity_poly.pdbx_seq_one_letter_code
_entity_poly.pdbx_strand_id
1 'polypeptide(L)'
;MTVNLQAPNPDQVLAVPGVRLGIAEAGVRKVGRKDLTVILLDEGSAVSGVFTQNRFCAAPVQVCRDHLQQVKASEAGTHVRALIINTGNANAGTGAKGLADARATAEALAAILKIKPQQVLPFSTGVIMENLPVDRIVAGMPAAIADAQEKHWAKAAEGIMTTDTVPKAFSAQVVLSGQTVTITGISKGAGMIRPNMATMLGFLATDANIDPALLPALATDLANASFNRITIDGDTSTNDSFIVMATRKSAHPVISTWDSADGKALRQAMMAVAQKLAHAIVRDGEGATKFITVRVEGGKTSEECLLAAYAIAHSPLVKTAFFASDPNLGRILAAV
;
A
#
# COMPACT_ATOMS: atom_id res chain seq x y z
N MET A 1 15.14 1.02 -16.40
CA MET A 1 15.81 -0.10 -15.67
C MET A 1 15.82 0.28 -14.20
N THR A 2 15.53 -0.67 -13.33
CA THR A 2 15.54 -0.47 -11.88
C THR A 2 16.95 -0.33 -11.32
N VAL A 3 17.10 0.36 -10.20
CA VAL A 3 18.38 0.50 -9.50
C VAL A 3 18.55 -0.65 -8.50
N ASN A 4 19.27 -1.68 -8.88
CA ASN A 4 19.52 -2.86 -8.03
C ASN A 4 18.23 -3.45 -7.42
N LEU A 5 17.19 -3.57 -8.23
CA LEU A 5 15.92 -4.21 -7.88
C LEU A 5 15.58 -5.24 -8.95
N GLN A 6 15.24 -6.44 -8.53
CA GLN A 6 14.75 -7.52 -9.38
C GLN A 6 13.29 -7.83 -9.02
N ALA A 7 12.56 -8.39 -9.98
CA ALA A 7 11.23 -8.93 -9.70
C ALA A 7 11.32 -10.00 -8.60
N PRO A 8 10.34 -10.06 -7.69
CA PRO A 8 10.34 -11.05 -6.62
C PRO A 8 10.24 -12.46 -7.22
N ASN A 9 11.01 -13.40 -6.66
CA ASN A 9 10.79 -14.82 -6.94
C ASN A 9 9.45 -15.23 -6.30
N PRO A 10 8.46 -15.71 -7.09
CA PRO A 10 7.15 -16.11 -6.54
C PRO A 10 7.23 -17.12 -5.41
N ASP A 11 8.21 -18.04 -5.44
CA ASP A 11 8.39 -19.08 -4.42
C ASP A 11 8.88 -18.50 -3.08
N GLN A 12 9.43 -17.29 -3.07
CA GLN A 12 9.90 -16.59 -1.87
C GLN A 12 8.85 -15.62 -1.31
N VAL A 13 7.73 -15.42 -2.02
CA VAL A 13 6.62 -14.60 -1.55
C VAL A 13 5.60 -15.50 -0.86
N LEU A 14 5.61 -15.46 0.46
CA LEU A 14 4.88 -16.42 1.30
C LEU A 14 3.39 -16.10 1.35
N ALA A 15 2.58 -17.14 1.35
CA ALA A 15 1.15 -17.02 1.62
C ALA A 15 0.90 -16.61 3.08
N VAL A 16 -0.10 -15.77 3.28
CA VAL A 16 -0.59 -15.39 4.62
C VAL A 16 -1.93 -16.11 4.84
N PRO A 17 -2.04 -17.03 5.79
CA PRO A 17 -3.28 -17.73 6.09
C PRO A 17 -4.47 -16.77 6.28
N GLY A 18 -5.57 -17.03 5.59
CA GLY A 18 -6.76 -16.20 5.64
C GLY A 18 -6.77 -15.00 4.68
N VAL A 19 -5.77 -14.89 3.80
CA VAL A 19 -5.74 -13.92 2.69
C VAL A 19 -5.70 -14.66 1.37
N ARG A 20 -6.61 -14.35 0.44
CA ARG A 20 -6.62 -14.87 -0.93
C ARG A 20 -6.62 -13.70 -1.91
N LEU A 21 -5.80 -13.78 -2.95
CA LEU A 21 -5.63 -12.72 -3.93
C LEU A 21 -6.00 -13.27 -5.31
N GLY A 22 -6.87 -12.54 -6.02
CA GLY A 22 -7.32 -12.91 -7.35
C GLY A 22 -7.17 -11.75 -8.31
N ILE A 23 -6.79 -12.05 -9.55
CA ILE A 23 -6.44 -11.06 -10.55
C ILE A 23 -7.20 -11.36 -11.85
N ALA A 24 -7.69 -10.31 -12.50
CA ALA A 24 -8.33 -10.41 -13.81
C ALA A 24 -7.87 -9.30 -14.76
N GLU A 25 -8.16 -9.53 -16.04
CA GLU A 25 -8.03 -8.55 -17.11
C GLU A 25 -9.44 -7.99 -17.39
N ALA A 26 -9.78 -6.89 -16.72
CA ALA A 26 -11.10 -6.25 -16.88
C ALA A 26 -11.14 -5.26 -18.05
N GLY A 27 -9.98 -4.91 -18.62
CA GLY A 27 -9.88 -3.93 -19.70
C GLY A 27 -10.25 -2.52 -19.24
N VAL A 28 -9.90 -2.15 -18.00
CA VAL A 28 -10.21 -0.83 -17.43
C VAL A 28 -9.74 0.29 -18.34
N ARG A 29 -8.53 0.18 -18.89
CA ARG A 29 -7.99 1.13 -19.87
C ARG A 29 -7.44 0.44 -21.11
N LYS A 30 -6.75 -0.69 -20.96
CA LYS A 30 -6.12 -1.43 -22.05
C LYS A 30 -6.53 -2.90 -21.96
N VAL A 31 -6.90 -3.48 -23.11
CA VAL A 31 -7.19 -4.92 -23.21
C VAL A 31 -5.89 -5.72 -23.04
N GLY A 32 -5.99 -6.92 -22.46
CA GLY A 32 -4.85 -7.83 -22.28
C GLY A 32 -3.89 -7.40 -21.17
N ARG A 33 -4.37 -6.61 -20.19
CA ARG A 33 -3.60 -6.20 -19.01
C ARG A 33 -4.29 -6.69 -17.73
N LYS A 34 -3.51 -7.23 -16.81
CA LYS A 34 -3.94 -7.48 -15.44
C LYS A 34 -4.20 -6.11 -14.78
N ASP A 35 -5.47 -5.73 -14.65
CA ASP A 35 -5.86 -4.39 -14.22
C ASP A 35 -6.96 -4.36 -13.17
N LEU A 36 -7.37 -5.55 -12.71
CA LEU A 36 -8.28 -5.74 -11.60
C LEU A 36 -7.72 -6.76 -10.61
N THR A 37 -7.57 -6.37 -9.36
CA THR A 37 -7.11 -7.23 -8.26
C THR A 37 -8.13 -7.23 -7.14
N VAL A 38 -8.46 -8.39 -6.60
CA VAL A 38 -9.23 -8.54 -5.37
C VAL A 38 -8.36 -9.17 -4.28
N ILE A 39 -8.48 -8.68 -3.06
CA ILE A 39 -7.90 -9.29 -1.85
C ILE A 39 -9.07 -9.68 -0.97
N LEU A 40 -9.25 -10.98 -0.74
CA LEU A 40 -10.32 -11.54 0.07
C LEU A 40 -9.77 -11.93 1.44
N LEU A 41 -10.46 -11.53 2.49
CA LEU A 41 -10.09 -11.78 3.87
C LEU A 41 -11.09 -12.71 4.54
N ASP A 42 -10.57 -13.64 5.32
CA ASP A 42 -11.40 -14.47 6.17
C ASP A 42 -12.09 -13.65 7.26
N GLU A 43 -13.20 -14.18 7.75
CA GLU A 43 -13.94 -13.59 8.85
C GLU A 43 -13.08 -13.46 10.11
N GLY A 44 -13.28 -12.37 10.88
CA GLY A 44 -12.47 -12.04 12.05
C GLY A 44 -11.17 -11.31 11.75
N SER A 45 -10.84 -11.07 10.48
CA SER A 45 -9.67 -10.26 10.12
C SER A 45 -9.84 -8.81 10.57
N ALA A 46 -8.79 -8.24 11.14
CA ALA A 46 -8.73 -6.84 11.50
C ALA A 46 -7.96 -6.06 10.41
N VAL A 47 -8.49 -4.89 10.03
CA VAL A 47 -7.93 -4.05 8.97
C VAL A 47 -7.84 -2.61 9.44
N SER A 48 -6.71 -1.97 9.16
CA SER A 48 -6.53 -0.53 9.33
C SER A 48 -5.78 0.05 8.15
N GLY A 49 -5.91 1.35 7.94
CA GLY A 49 -5.23 2.02 6.84
C GLY A 49 -4.91 3.47 7.14
N VAL A 50 -3.88 3.94 6.45
CA VAL A 50 -3.49 5.34 6.38
C VAL A 50 -3.57 5.81 4.94
N PHE A 51 -4.01 7.05 4.75
CA PHE A 51 -4.43 7.56 3.44
C PHE A 51 -3.87 8.95 3.19
N THR A 52 -3.78 9.31 1.91
CA THR A 52 -3.30 10.62 1.45
C THR A 52 -3.92 11.79 2.23
N GLN A 53 -3.10 12.79 2.53
CA GLN A 53 -3.54 14.07 3.08
C GLN A 53 -3.72 15.13 1.97
N ASN A 54 -3.59 14.73 0.70
CA ASN A 54 -3.83 15.63 -0.41
C ASN A 54 -5.28 16.16 -0.36
N ARG A 55 -5.45 17.46 -0.46
CA ARG A 55 -6.79 18.10 -0.50
C ARG A 55 -7.58 17.68 -1.74
N PHE A 56 -6.88 17.36 -2.84
CA PHE A 56 -7.47 16.79 -4.05
C PHE A 56 -7.58 15.27 -3.92
N CYS A 57 -8.26 14.82 -2.85
CA CYS A 57 -8.38 13.43 -2.48
C CYS A 57 -9.32 12.68 -3.44
N ALA A 58 -8.84 11.55 -3.97
CA ALA A 58 -9.60 10.71 -4.89
C ALA A 58 -10.84 10.07 -4.23
N ALA A 59 -11.84 9.80 -5.04
CA ALA A 59 -13.11 9.22 -4.60
C ALA A 59 -12.94 7.86 -3.86
N PRO A 60 -12.14 6.89 -4.33
CA PRO A 60 -11.96 5.61 -3.62
C PRO A 60 -11.37 5.81 -2.22
N VAL A 61 -10.46 6.77 -2.03
CA VAL A 61 -9.89 7.06 -0.70
C VAL A 61 -10.97 7.57 0.27
N GLN A 62 -11.87 8.44 -0.21
CA GLN A 62 -13.00 8.94 0.59
C GLN A 62 -13.92 7.80 0.99
N VAL A 63 -14.26 6.88 0.06
CA VAL A 63 -15.08 5.70 0.35
C VAL A 63 -14.38 4.75 1.33
N CYS A 64 -13.08 4.51 1.19
CA CYS A 64 -12.32 3.68 2.14
C CYS A 64 -12.38 4.24 3.57
N ARG A 65 -12.20 5.56 3.75
CA ARG A 65 -12.29 6.21 5.07
C ARG A 65 -13.67 6.06 5.67
N ASP A 66 -14.72 6.31 4.87
CA ASP A 66 -16.12 6.18 5.28
C ASP A 66 -16.44 4.73 5.68
N HIS A 67 -16.08 3.74 4.86
CA HIS A 67 -16.32 2.33 5.13
C HIS A 67 -15.58 1.83 6.38
N LEU A 68 -14.30 2.19 6.56
CA LEU A 68 -13.55 1.85 7.78
C LEU A 68 -14.19 2.45 9.03
N GLN A 69 -14.71 3.68 8.95
CA GLN A 69 -15.41 4.32 10.06
C GLN A 69 -16.74 3.61 10.34
N GLN A 70 -17.51 3.24 9.31
CA GLN A 70 -18.76 2.49 9.44
C GLN A 70 -18.53 1.10 10.05
N VAL A 71 -17.51 0.36 9.60
CA VAL A 71 -17.14 -0.94 10.16
C VAL A 71 -16.80 -0.81 11.64
N LYS A 72 -16.04 0.22 12.03
CA LYS A 72 -15.68 0.48 13.43
C LYS A 72 -16.90 0.81 14.30
N ALA A 73 -17.88 1.50 13.74
CA ALA A 73 -19.12 1.88 14.44
C ALA A 73 -20.21 0.79 14.42
N SER A 74 -20.01 -0.28 13.63
CA SER A 74 -20.96 -1.37 13.49
C SER A 74 -20.93 -2.33 14.67
N GLU A 75 -21.91 -3.23 14.72
CA GLU A 75 -21.98 -4.30 15.72
C GLU A 75 -20.69 -5.13 15.76
N ALA A 76 -20.39 -5.68 16.93
CA ALA A 76 -19.25 -6.57 17.12
C ALA A 76 -19.32 -7.73 16.12
N GLY A 77 -18.21 -7.96 15.40
CA GLY A 77 -18.13 -8.98 14.36
C GLY A 77 -18.26 -8.45 12.91
N THR A 78 -18.57 -7.17 12.70
CA THR A 78 -18.49 -6.57 11.37
C THR A 78 -17.04 -6.21 11.07
N HIS A 79 -16.46 -6.85 10.04
CA HIS A 79 -15.07 -6.64 9.65
C HIS A 79 -14.95 -6.40 8.14
N VAL A 80 -13.87 -5.74 7.70
CA VAL A 80 -13.53 -5.67 6.27
C VAL A 80 -13.27 -7.09 5.76
N ARG A 81 -13.88 -7.44 4.62
CA ARG A 81 -13.84 -8.78 4.03
C ARG A 81 -13.20 -8.81 2.64
N ALA A 82 -13.15 -7.66 1.96
CA ALA A 82 -12.56 -7.58 0.65
C ALA A 82 -11.95 -6.20 0.36
N LEU A 83 -10.89 -6.21 -0.44
CA LEU A 83 -10.35 -5.04 -1.07
C LEU A 83 -10.43 -5.24 -2.59
N ILE A 84 -10.77 -4.19 -3.34
CA ILE A 84 -10.77 -4.23 -4.81
C ILE A 84 -9.93 -3.08 -5.34
N ILE A 85 -8.99 -3.41 -6.21
CA ILE A 85 -8.02 -2.48 -6.77
C ILE A 85 -8.13 -2.51 -8.29
N ASN A 86 -8.40 -1.35 -8.91
CA ASN A 86 -8.28 -1.20 -10.34
C ASN A 86 -7.04 -0.38 -10.72
N THR A 87 -6.41 -0.73 -11.83
CA THR A 87 -5.31 0.06 -12.42
C THR A 87 -5.71 0.67 -13.76
N GLY A 88 -5.00 1.74 -14.15
CA GLY A 88 -5.24 2.47 -15.41
C GLY A 88 -6.15 3.69 -15.28
N ASN A 89 -6.97 3.79 -14.24
CA ASN A 89 -7.82 4.92 -13.92
C ASN A 89 -7.76 5.19 -12.42
N ALA A 90 -7.48 6.42 -12.02
CA ALA A 90 -7.33 6.82 -10.62
C ALA A 90 -8.65 7.19 -9.93
N ASN A 91 -9.71 7.42 -10.69
CA ASN A 91 -10.98 7.95 -10.19
C ASN A 91 -10.78 9.17 -9.28
N ALA A 92 -9.93 10.09 -9.73
CA ALA A 92 -9.59 11.34 -9.05
C ALA A 92 -9.98 12.53 -9.92
N GLY A 93 -10.46 13.62 -9.29
CA GLY A 93 -10.95 14.80 -9.99
C GLY A 93 -12.29 14.61 -10.71
N THR A 94 -13.03 13.58 -10.38
CA THR A 94 -14.29 13.16 -11.04
C THR A 94 -15.55 13.61 -10.28
N GLY A 95 -15.38 14.33 -9.17
CA GLY A 95 -16.46 14.91 -8.39
C GLY A 95 -17.47 13.89 -7.85
N ALA A 96 -18.74 14.29 -7.80
CA ALA A 96 -19.82 13.43 -7.26
C ALA A 96 -20.00 12.13 -8.04
N LYS A 97 -19.77 12.16 -9.38
CA LYS A 97 -19.83 10.94 -10.20
C LYS A 97 -18.78 9.93 -9.78
N GLY A 98 -17.53 10.36 -9.60
CA GLY A 98 -16.46 9.46 -9.17
C GLY A 98 -16.71 8.83 -7.80
N LEU A 99 -17.34 9.59 -6.89
CA LEU A 99 -17.74 9.06 -5.58
C LEU A 99 -18.85 7.99 -5.72
N ALA A 100 -19.84 8.23 -6.58
CA ALA A 100 -20.86 7.24 -6.90
C ALA A 100 -20.26 5.99 -7.56
N ASP A 101 -19.34 6.16 -8.51
CA ASP A 101 -18.65 5.06 -9.19
C ASP A 101 -17.82 4.19 -8.23
N ALA A 102 -17.13 4.81 -7.27
CA ALA A 102 -16.36 4.07 -6.25
C ALA A 102 -17.28 3.28 -5.31
N ARG A 103 -18.41 3.85 -4.91
CA ARG A 103 -19.44 3.15 -4.11
C ARG A 103 -20.05 1.99 -4.90
N ALA A 104 -20.47 2.23 -6.15
CA ALA A 104 -21.04 1.20 -7.01
C ALA A 104 -20.06 0.01 -7.20
N THR A 105 -18.77 0.29 -7.32
CA THR A 105 -17.74 -0.77 -7.37
C THR A 105 -17.72 -1.60 -6.08
N ALA A 106 -17.76 -0.96 -4.91
CA ALA A 106 -17.79 -1.67 -3.64
C ALA A 106 -19.09 -2.46 -3.43
N GLU A 107 -20.23 -1.88 -3.78
CA GLU A 107 -21.57 -2.51 -3.72
C GLU A 107 -21.65 -3.75 -4.62
N ALA A 108 -21.15 -3.67 -5.85
CA ALA A 108 -21.16 -4.78 -6.78
C ALA A 108 -20.33 -5.97 -6.26
N LEU A 109 -19.12 -5.73 -5.73
CA LEU A 109 -18.31 -6.79 -5.14
C LEU A 109 -18.97 -7.37 -3.89
N ALA A 110 -19.54 -6.51 -3.03
CA ALA A 110 -20.25 -6.93 -1.83
C ALA A 110 -21.44 -7.84 -2.15
N ALA A 111 -22.21 -7.51 -3.20
CA ALA A 111 -23.35 -8.32 -3.65
C ALA A 111 -22.90 -9.72 -4.11
N ILE A 112 -21.81 -9.83 -4.89
CA ILE A 112 -21.25 -11.12 -5.33
C ILE A 112 -20.79 -11.95 -4.13
N LEU A 113 -20.12 -11.33 -3.15
CA LEU A 113 -19.58 -11.99 -1.96
C LEU A 113 -20.64 -12.21 -0.86
N LYS A 114 -21.85 -11.68 -1.01
CA LYS A 114 -22.95 -11.72 -0.03
C LYS A 114 -22.55 -11.12 1.32
N ILE A 115 -21.88 -9.98 1.27
CA ILE A 115 -21.45 -9.19 2.44
C ILE A 115 -22.03 -7.76 2.33
N LYS A 116 -21.82 -6.94 3.36
CA LYS A 116 -22.30 -5.54 3.35
C LYS A 116 -21.32 -4.65 2.56
N PRO A 117 -21.78 -3.61 1.85
CA PRO A 117 -20.90 -2.71 1.07
C PRO A 117 -19.73 -2.12 1.85
N GLN A 118 -19.94 -1.70 3.10
CA GLN A 118 -18.88 -1.16 3.95
C GLN A 118 -17.79 -2.17 4.34
N GLN A 119 -18.01 -3.46 4.09
CA GLN A 119 -16.97 -4.49 4.28
C GLN A 119 -16.02 -4.61 3.07
N VAL A 120 -16.20 -3.77 2.04
CA VAL A 120 -15.37 -3.70 0.84
C VAL A 120 -14.64 -2.36 0.79
N LEU A 121 -13.33 -2.38 0.59
CA LEU A 121 -12.51 -1.18 0.39
C LEU A 121 -12.11 -1.06 -1.08
N PRO A 122 -12.56 -0.03 -1.82
CA PRO A 122 -12.17 0.21 -3.20
C PRO A 122 -10.88 1.03 -3.30
N PHE A 123 -10.00 0.66 -4.24
CA PHE A 123 -8.78 1.40 -4.57
C PHE A 123 -8.66 1.58 -6.07
N SER A 124 -8.14 2.71 -6.50
CA SER A 124 -7.89 3.01 -7.90
C SER A 124 -6.52 3.64 -8.07
N THR A 125 -5.87 3.38 -9.20
CA THR A 125 -4.60 4.03 -9.55
C THR A 125 -4.45 4.13 -11.07
N GLY A 126 -3.89 5.23 -11.56
CA GLY A 126 -3.70 5.49 -12.98
C GLY A 126 -4.00 6.93 -13.36
N VAL A 127 -4.70 7.14 -14.47
CA VAL A 127 -4.98 8.47 -15.02
C VAL A 127 -6.05 9.18 -14.19
N ILE A 128 -5.81 10.44 -13.86
CA ILE A 128 -6.75 11.35 -13.18
C ILE A 128 -7.67 12.04 -14.21
N MET A 129 -8.80 12.62 -13.75
CA MET A 129 -9.77 13.36 -14.56
C MET A 129 -10.51 12.53 -15.62
N GLU A 130 -10.47 11.21 -15.54
CA GLU A 130 -11.25 10.31 -16.39
C GLU A 130 -12.31 9.58 -15.56
N ASN A 131 -13.51 9.39 -16.11
CA ASN A 131 -14.58 8.63 -15.47
C ASN A 131 -14.17 7.16 -15.30
N LEU A 132 -14.50 6.58 -14.15
CA LEU A 132 -14.21 5.18 -13.89
C LEU A 132 -15.13 4.28 -14.75
N PRO A 133 -14.61 3.32 -15.52
CA PRO A 133 -15.42 2.38 -16.31
C PRO A 133 -15.97 1.26 -15.41
N VAL A 134 -16.95 1.59 -14.58
CA VAL A 134 -17.53 0.68 -13.56
C VAL A 134 -18.02 -0.62 -14.19
N ASP A 135 -18.69 -0.56 -15.35
CA ASP A 135 -19.23 -1.75 -16.02
C ASP A 135 -18.14 -2.78 -16.35
N ARG A 136 -16.95 -2.33 -16.80
CA ARG A 136 -15.81 -3.20 -17.09
C ARG A 136 -15.25 -3.82 -15.81
N ILE A 137 -15.13 -3.03 -14.76
CA ILE A 137 -14.66 -3.50 -13.45
C ILE A 137 -15.61 -4.57 -12.91
N VAL A 138 -16.92 -4.30 -12.93
CA VAL A 138 -17.95 -5.23 -12.46
C VAL A 138 -17.94 -6.53 -13.28
N ALA A 139 -17.82 -6.43 -14.61
CA ALA A 139 -17.75 -7.61 -15.47
C ALA A 139 -16.51 -8.48 -15.21
N GLY A 140 -15.39 -7.88 -14.75
CA GLY A 140 -14.15 -8.60 -14.39
C GLY A 140 -14.16 -9.25 -13.01
N MET A 141 -15.05 -8.83 -12.09
CA MET A 141 -15.07 -9.33 -10.71
C MET A 141 -15.23 -10.84 -10.57
N PRO A 142 -16.15 -11.53 -11.30
CA PRO A 142 -16.28 -12.98 -11.19
C PRO A 142 -14.99 -13.73 -11.53
N ALA A 143 -14.26 -13.27 -12.56
CA ALA A 143 -12.99 -13.86 -12.97
C ALA A 143 -11.92 -13.64 -11.90
N ALA A 144 -11.82 -12.43 -11.34
CA ALA A 144 -10.89 -12.13 -10.26
C ALA A 144 -11.18 -12.97 -9.00
N ILE A 145 -12.46 -13.14 -8.63
CA ILE A 145 -12.84 -13.97 -7.48
C ILE A 145 -12.51 -15.44 -7.73
N ALA A 146 -12.78 -15.96 -8.93
CA ALA A 146 -12.48 -17.35 -9.30
C ALA A 146 -10.97 -17.65 -9.31
N ASP A 147 -10.13 -16.64 -9.62
CA ASP A 147 -8.67 -16.73 -9.59
C ASP A 147 -8.09 -16.65 -8.16
N ALA A 148 -8.87 -16.33 -7.13
CA ALA A 148 -8.37 -16.01 -5.80
C ALA A 148 -7.70 -17.19 -5.08
N GLN A 149 -6.39 -17.07 -4.78
CA GLN A 149 -5.56 -18.07 -4.10
C GLN A 149 -4.63 -17.41 -3.09
N GLU A 150 -4.24 -18.15 -2.06
CA GLU A 150 -3.33 -17.66 -1.00
C GLU A 150 -1.92 -17.34 -1.52
N LYS A 151 -1.46 -18.03 -2.57
CA LYS A 151 -0.10 -17.87 -3.14
C LYS A 151 0.01 -16.76 -4.18
N HIS A 152 -1.07 -16.08 -4.55
CA HIS A 152 -1.09 -15.10 -5.64
C HIS A 152 -0.51 -13.72 -5.28
N TRP A 153 0.28 -13.60 -4.23
CA TRP A 153 0.90 -12.31 -3.82
C TRP A 153 1.76 -11.68 -4.92
N ALA A 154 2.66 -12.46 -5.55
CA ALA A 154 3.51 -11.95 -6.63
C ALA A 154 2.66 -11.54 -7.86
N LYS A 155 1.63 -12.33 -8.20
CA LYS A 155 0.69 -12.03 -9.28
C LYS A 155 -0.15 -10.77 -8.98
N ALA A 156 -0.55 -10.57 -7.71
CA ALA A 156 -1.25 -9.37 -7.29
C ALA A 156 -0.34 -8.14 -7.34
N ALA A 157 0.94 -8.28 -6.99
CA ALA A 157 1.91 -7.20 -7.14
C ALA A 157 2.03 -6.71 -8.60
N GLU A 158 1.94 -7.62 -9.59
CA GLU A 158 1.84 -7.23 -11.01
C GLU A 158 0.52 -6.53 -11.32
N GLY A 159 -0.60 -7.05 -10.78
CA GLY A 159 -1.95 -6.55 -11.04
C GLY A 159 -2.21 -5.12 -10.56
N ILE A 160 -1.42 -4.64 -9.59
CA ILE A 160 -1.54 -3.27 -9.06
C ILE A 160 -0.56 -2.26 -9.69
N MET A 161 0.33 -2.68 -10.59
CA MET A 161 1.31 -1.81 -11.25
C MET A 161 0.65 -0.80 -12.19
N THR A 162 1.30 0.36 -12.35
CA THR A 162 0.95 1.37 -13.37
C THR A 162 2.13 1.67 -14.30
N THR A 163 3.02 2.55 -13.90
CA THR A 163 4.28 2.88 -14.57
C THR A 163 5.47 2.12 -14.01
N ASP A 164 5.23 1.33 -12.99
CA ASP A 164 6.21 0.41 -12.40
C ASP A 164 6.81 -0.50 -13.46
N THR A 165 8.10 -0.79 -13.39
CA THR A 165 8.80 -1.66 -14.33
C THR A 165 8.97 -3.08 -13.80
N VAL A 166 8.88 -3.27 -12.47
CA VAL A 166 8.87 -4.57 -11.79
C VAL A 166 7.85 -4.61 -10.65
N PRO A 167 7.21 -5.78 -10.40
CA PRO A 167 6.37 -5.95 -9.24
C PRO A 167 7.18 -5.89 -7.94
N LYS A 168 6.54 -5.43 -6.87
CA LYS A 168 7.17 -5.26 -5.56
C LYS A 168 6.41 -6.09 -4.52
N ALA A 169 7.04 -7.16 -4.06
CA ALA A 169 6.51 -8.05 -3.03
C ALA A 169 7.65 -8.54 -2.12
N PHE A 170 7.41 -8.53 -0.81
CA PHE A 170 8.36 -9.04 0.18
C PHE A 170 7.64 -9.78 1.29
N SER A 171 8.28 -10.83 1.79
CA SER A 171 7.83 -11.62 2.93
C SER A 171 8.87 -11.68 4.03
N ALA A 172 8.40 -11.92 5.24
CA ALA A 172 9.21 -12.30 6.39
C ALA A 172 8.42 -13.28 7.25
N GLN A 173 9.15 -14.04 8.06
CA GLN A 173 8.59 -14.86 9.13
C GLN A 173 9.24 -14.49 10.46
N VAL A 174 8.47 -14.61 11.52
CA VAL A 174 8.93 -14.41 12.90
C VAL A 174 8.29 -15.47 13.79
N VAL A 175 9.02 -15.95 14.79
CA VAL A 175 8.49 -16.90 15.77
C VAL A 175 7.97 -16.11 16.98
N LEU A 176 6.68 -16.26 17.29
CA LEU A 176 6.00 -15.61 18.40
C LEU A 176 5.43 -16.69 19.31
N SER A 177 5.87 -16.75 20.55
CA SER A 177 5.44 -17.78 21.52
C SER A 177 5.43 -19.19 20.94
N GLY A 178 6.50 -19.54 20.16
CA GLY A 178 6.66 -20.86 19.53
C GLY A 178 5.87 -21.09 18.24
N GLN A 179 5.09 -20.12 17.76
CA GLN A 179 4.34 -20.18 16.51
C GLN A 179 5.04 -19.36 15.41
N THR A 180 5.18 -19.94 14.22
CA THR A 180 5.68 -19.18 13.06
C THR A 180 4.57 -18.29 12.51
N VAL A 181 4.82 -17.00 12.48
CA VAL A 181 3.93 -15.98 11.93
C VAL A 181 4.50 -15.46 10.62
N THR A 182 3.66 -15.35 9.62
CA THR A 182 4.03 -14.86 8.29
C THR A 182 3.58 -13.42 8.09
N ILE A 183 4.44 -12.65 7.48
CA ILE A 183 4.17 -11.26 7.07
C ILE A 183 4.48 -11.17 5.58
N THR A 184 3.52 -10.71 4.78
CA THR A 184 3.72 -10.49 3.34
C THR A 184 3.09 -9.18 2.93
N GLY A 185 3.79 -8.44 2.10
CA GLY A 185 3.27 -7.19 1.56
C GLY A 185 3.61 -6.99 0.10
N ILE A 186 2.78 -6.20 -0.56
CA ILE A 186 2.93 -5.72 -1.93
C ILE A 186 2.78 -4.21 -1.97
N SER A 187 3.48 -3.58 -2.91
CA SER A 187 3.31 -2.14 -3.16
C SER A 187 3.48 -1.82 -4.63
N LYS A 188 2.95 -0.67 -5.04
CA LYS A 188 3.18 -0.09 -6.37
C LYS A 188 3.52 1.40 -6.22
N GLY A 189 4.25 1.89 -7.19
CA GLY A 189 4.62 3.29 -7.34
C GLY A 189 5.97 3.43 -8.04
N ALA A 190 6.08 4.41 -8.95
CA ALA A 190 7.29 4.75 -9.67
C ALA A 190 7.38 6.24 -10.00
N GLY A 191 6.28 6.98 -9.90
CA GLY A 191 6.18 8.43 -10.07
C GLY A 191 5.08 9.03 -9.22
N MET A 192 5.06 10.34 -9.06
CA MET A 192 4.21 11.08 -8.13
C MET A 192 4.45 10.61 -6.68
N ILE A 193 5.73 10.53 -6.25
CA ILE A 193 6.16 9.98 -4.97
C ILE A 193 6.76 11.05 -4.05
N ARG A 194 5.94 11.59 -3.20
CA ARG A 194 6.28 12.32 -1.97
C ARG A 194 5.27 11.96 -0.90
N PRO A 195 5.48 10.88 -0.18
CA PRO A 195 4.52 10.46 0.82
C PRO A 195 4.49 11.47 1.99
N ASN A 196 3.43 12.21 2.06
CA ASN A 196 2.96 12.83 3.30
C ASN A 196 1.68 12.07 3.70
N MET A 197 1.86 10.80 4.02
CA MET A 197 0.86 9.75 3.99
C MET A 197 0.32 9.56 2.57
N ALA A 198 1.24 9.51 1.54
CA ALA A 198 0.76 9.35 0.18
C ALA A 198 1.84 9.19 -0.89
N THR A 199 1.62 8.47 -1.88
CA THR A 199 1.91 8.30 -3.30
C THR A 199 2.23 6.87 -3.64
N MET A 200 1.47 5.94 -3.09
CA MET A 200 1.62 4.54 -3.41
C MET A 200 0.34 3.80 -3.03
N LEU A 201 0.17 2.62 -3.55
CA LEU A 201 -0.69 1.63 -2.94
C LEU A 201 0.19 0.59 -2.27
N GLY A 202 -0.02 0.35 -0.99
CA GLY A 202 0.67 -0.66 -0.22
C GLY A 202 -0.30 -1.49 0.59
N PHE A 203 -0.11 -2.80 0.55
CA PHE A 203 -0.93 -3.76 1.26
C PHE A 203 0.00 -4.70 2.02
N LEU A 204 -0.09 -4.71 3.34
CA LEU A 204 0.71 -5.55 4.23
C LEU A 204 -0.21 -6.42 5.05
N ALA A 205 -0.03 -7.74 4.99
CA ALA A 205 -0.81 -8.69 5.75
C ALA A 205 0.07 -9.54 6.67
N THR A 206 -0.54 -10.00 7.76
CA THR A 206 0.02 -11.00 8.67
C THR A 206 -1.08 -11.91 9.21
N ASP A 207 -0.73 -13.15 9.53
CA ASP A 207 -1.62 -14.06 10.24
C ASP A 207 -1.53 -13.91 11.77
N ALA A 208 -0.72 -12.97 12.26
CA ALA A 208 -0.58 -12.68 13.70
C ALA A 208 -1.92 -12.38 14.38
N ASN A 209 -2.07 -12.89 15.59
CA ASN A 209 -3.21 -12.63 16.44
C ASN A 209 -3.02 -11.31 17.22
N ILE A 210 -3.39 -10.19 16.59
CA ILE A 210 -3.24 -8.83 17.12
C ILE A 210 -4.59 -8.34 17.61
N ASP A 211 -4.61 -7.65 18.76
CA ASP A 211 -5.79 -6.88 19.18
C ASP A 211 -6.10 -5.82 18.12
N PRO A 212 -7.31 -5.81 17.53
CA PRO A 212 -7.71 -4.82 16.53
C PRO A 212 -7.50 -3.37 16.95
N ALA A 213 -7.56 -3.05 18.22
CA ALA A 213 -7.34 -1.70 18.76
C ALA A 213 -5.91 -1.18 18.52
N LEU A 214 -4.94 -2.08 18.33
CA LEU A 214 -3.54 -1.71 18.09
C LEU A 214 -3.23 -1.40 16.63
N LEU A 215 -4.07 -1.85 15.68
CA LEU A 215 -3.78 -1.72 14.24
C LEU A 215 -3.68 -0.28 13.73
N PRO A 216 -4.53 0.67 14.15
CA PRO A 216 -4.44 2.06 13.66
C PRO A 216 -3.10 2.72 13.98
N ALA A 217 -2.61 2.57 15.21
CA ALA A 217 -1.31 3.08 15.61
C ALA A 217 -0.18 2.37 14.87
N LEU A 218 -0.25 1.03 14.73
CA LEU A 218 0.73 0.26 13.97
C LEU A 218 0.81 0.71 12.51
N ALA A 219 -0.32 0.87 11.83
CA ALA A 219 -0.34 1.30 10.42
C ALA A 219 0.33 2.68 10.25
N THR A 220 0.07 3.60 11.18
CA THR A 220 0.70 4.93 11.22
C THR A 220 2.20 4.84 11.45
N ASP A 221 2.64 4.06 12.42
CA ASP A 221 4.06 3.87 12.74
C ASP A 221 4.83 3.25 11.58
N LEU A 222 4.27 2.20 10.96
CA LEU A 222 4.86 1.55 9.79
C LEU A 222 4.99 2.52 8.62
N ALA A 223 3.96 3.28 8.31
CA ALA A 223 3.98 4.28 7.25
C ALA A 223 5.04 5.36 7.52
N ASN A 224 5.09 5.90 8.76
CA ASN A 224 6.01 6.97 9.14
C ASN A 224 7.47 6.55 9.09
N ALA A 225 7.79 5.29 9.34
CA ALA A 225 9.16 4.78 9.34
C ALA A 225 9.56 4.09 8.01
N SER A 226 8.68 4.07 7.01
CA SER A 226 8.92 3.47 5.70
C SER A 226 8.51 4.39 4.55
N PHE A 227 7.25 4.34 4.14
CA PHE A 227 6.74 5.09 2.99
C PHE A 227 6.82 6.62 3.16
N ASN A 228 6.62 7.14 4.39
CA ASN A 228 6.79 8.57 4.68
C ASN A 228 8.27 8.98 4.83
N ARG A 229 9.22 8.17 4.38
CA ARG A 229 10.65 8.44 4.36
C ARG A 229 11.26 8.36 2.96
N ILE A 230 10.42 8.24 1.92
CA ILE A 230 10.89 8.18 0.53
C ILE A 230 10.37 9.37 -0.26
N THR A 231 11.04 9.67 -1.37
CA THR A 231 10.54 10.58 -2.41
C THR A 231 11.20 10.26 -3.75
N ILE A 232 10.50 10.52 -4.86
CA ILE A 232 11.04 10.43 -6.22
C ILE A 232 11.07 11.82 -6.86
N ASP A 233 9.92 12.49 -6.92
CA ASP A 233 9.72 13.74 -7.68
C ASP A 233 9.23 14.92 -6.82
N GLY A 234 8.90 14.67 -5.56
CA GLY A 234 8.40 15.71 -4.67
C GLY A 234 6.88 15.95 -4.75
N ASP A 235 6.15 15.21 -5.59
CA ASP A 235 4.72 15.39 -5.80
C ASP A 235 3.88 14.40 -4.98
N THR A 236 2.78 14.89 -4.38
CA THR A 236 1.87 14.08 -3.56
C THR A 236 0.67 13.62 -4.38
N SER A 237 0.41 12.32 -4.43
CA SER A 237 -0.72 11.75 -5.16
C SER A 237 -2.08 11.96 -4.47
N THR A 238 -3.11 11.75 -5.24
CA THR A 238 -4.52 11.84 -4.84
C THR A 238 -5.06 10.54 -4.24
N ASN A 239 -4.38 9.39 -4.47
CA ASN A 239 -4.94 8.04 -4.25
C ASN A 239 -4.25 7.23 -3.16
N ASP A 240 -3.20 7.74 -2.55
CA ASP A 240 -2.32 6.94 -1.72
C ASP A 240 -3.01 6.29 -0.53
N SER A 241 -2.67 5.02 -0.37
CA SER A 241 -3.25 4.20 0.68
C SER A 241 -2.25 3.12 1.11
N PHE A 242 -2.03 3.00 2.41
CA PHE A 242 -1.31 1.89 3.01
C PHE A 242 -2.23 1.15 3.96
N ILE A 243 -2.50 -0.11 3.66
CA ILE A 243 -3.43 -0.97 4.39
C ILE A 243 -2.68 -2.06 5.12
N VAL A 244 -2.96 -2.20 6.40
CA VAL A 244 -2.45 -3.28 7.27
C VAL A 244 -3.60 -4.21 7.61
N MET A 245 -3.39 -5.50 7.39
CA MET A 245 -4.37 -6.57 7.58
C MET A 245 -3.80 -7.61 8.54
N ALA A 246 -4.52 -7.95 9.59
CA ALA A 246 -4.20 -9.04 10.51
C ALA A 246 -5.32 -10.08 10.47
N THR A 247 -5.05 -11.28 9.93
CA THR A 247 -6.08 -12.31 9.79
C THR A 247 -6.34 -13.06 11.09
N ARG A 248 -5.41 -12.98 12.06
CA ARG A 248 -5.53 -13.58 13.38
C ARG A 248 -5.64 -15.11 13.36
N LYS A 249 -5.05 -15.74 12.33
CA LYS A 249 -5.10 -17.20 12.14
C LYS A 249 -4.01 -17.94 12.91
N SER A 250 -2.94 -17.26 13.33
CA SER A 250 -1.88 -17.88 14.14
C SER A 250 -2.36 -18.14 15.57
N ALA A 251 -1.94 -19.28 16.13
CA ALA A 251 -2.40 -19.76 17.44
C ALA A 251 -1.64 -19.16 18.63
N HIS A 252 -0.72 -18.19 18.40
CA HIS A 252 -0.04 -17.53 19.51
C HIS A 252 -1.01 -16.67 20.34
N PRO A 253 -0.71 -16.37 21.61
CA PRO A 253 -1.54 -15.49 22.45
C PRO A 253 -1.76 -14.12 21.79
N VAL A 254 -2.92 -13.51 22.06
CA VAL A 254 -3.25 -12.19 21.51
C VAL A 254 -2.19 -11.17 21.92
N ILE A 255 -1.63 -10.46 20.95
CA ILE A 255 -0.78 -9.29 21.21
C ILE A 255 -1.69 -8.12 21.55
N SER A 256 -1.71 -7.74 22.84
CA SER A 256 -2.49 -6.62 23.39
C SER A 256 -1.63 -5.39 23.69
N THR A 257 -0.31 -5.48 23.55
CA THR A 257 0.64 -4.38 23.74
C THR A 257 1.90 -4.59 22.90
N TRP A 258 2.45 -3.51 22.40
CA TRP A 258 3.73 -3.51 21.67
C TRP A 258 4.96 -3.64 22.58
N ASP A 259 4.79 -3.52 23.89
CA ASP A 259 5.90 -3.63 24.87
C ASP A 259 6.29 -5.08 25.18
N SER A 260 5.41 -6.05 24.88
CA SER A 260 5.71 -7.48 25.02
C SER A 260 6.83 -7.92 24.07
N ALA A 261 7.50 -9.02 24.38
CA ALA A 261 8.56 -9.59 23.52
C ALA A 261 8.02 -9.93 22.12
N ASP A 262 6.87 -10.59 22.05
CA ASP A 262 6.21 -10.94 20.79
C ASP A 262 5.75 -9.68 20.03
N GLY A 263 5.20 -8.68 20.72
CA GLY A 263 4.80 -7.42 20.13
C GLY A 263 5.97 -6.66 19.48
N LYS A 264 7.09 -6.55 20.18
CA LYS A 264 8.32 -5.93 19.66
C LYS A 264 8.87 -6.69 18.45
N ALA A 265 8.94 -8.02 18.53
CA ALA A 265 9.45 -8.86 17.44
C ALA A 265 8.57 -8.75 16.19
N LEU A 266 7.25 -8.82 16.33
CA LEU A 266 6.31 -8.66 15.22
C LEU A 266 6.42 -7.27 14.59
N ARG A 267 6.37 -6.21 15.40
CA ARG A 267 6.47 -4.83 14.92
C ARG A 267 7.76 -4.59 14.14
N GLN A 268 8.89 -5.13 14.61
CA GLN A 268 10.18 -5.05 13.92
C GLN A 268 10.16 -5.79 12.59
N ALA A 269 9.60 -6.99 12.53
CA ALA A 269 9.50 -7.77 11.30
C ALA A 269 8.57 -7.10 10.26
N MET A 270 7.42 -6.58 10.68
CA MET A 270 6.50 -5.82 9.82
C MET A 270 7.15 -4.54 9.29
N MET A 271 7.91 -3.84 10.15
CA MET A 271 8.68 -2.64 9.77
C MET A 271 9.72 -2.96 8.69
N ALA A 272 10.45 -4.06 8.84
CA ALA A 272 11.46 -4.47 7.86
C ALA A 272 10.82 -4.75 6.47
N VAL A 273 9.64 -5.39 6.43
CA VAL A 273 8.91 -5.61 5.16
C VAL A 273 8.43 -4.29 4.57
N ALA A 274 7.84 -3.40 5.37
CA ALA A 274 7.36 -2.09 4.92
C ALA A 274 8.51 -1.23 4.35
N GLN A 275 9.67 -1.24 4.99
CA GLN A 275 10.87 -0.53 4.51
C GLN A 275 11.40 -1.10 3.19
N LYS A 276 11.43 -2.42 3.02
CA LYS A 276 11.81 -3.07 1.75
C LYS A 276 10.86 -2.65 0.62
N LEU A 277 9.55 -2.63 0.88
CA LEU A 277 8.55 -2.17 -0.09
C LEU A 277 8.75 -0.68 -0.46
N ALA A 278 8.98 0.19 0.51
CA ALA A 278 9.23 1.60 0.30
C ALA A 278 10.52 1.84 -0.52
N HIS A 279 11.61 1.15 -0.18
CA HIS A 279 12.86 1.23 -0.94
C HIS A 279 12.70 0.70 -2.37
N ALA A 280 11.90 -0.35 -2.58
CA ALA A 280 11.65 -0.89 -3.91
C ALA A 280 10.94 0.13 -4.82
N ILE A 281 10.03 0.95 -4.27
CA ILE A 281 9.39 2.06 -4.99
C ILE A 281 10.45 3.04 -5.51
N VAL A 282 11.37 3.51 -4.66
CA VAL A 282 12.41 4.46 -5.06
C VAL A 282 13.38 3.85 -6.07
N ARG A 283 13.72 2.57 -5.92
CA ARG A 283 14.61 1.85 -6.83
C ARG A 283 14.01 1.63 -8.21
N ASP A 284 12.68 1.65 -8.32
CA ASP A 284 11.92 1.56 -9.57
C ASP A 284 11.38 2.93 -10.03
N GLY A 285 11.86 4.02 -9.45
CA GLY A 285 11.43 5.37 -9.80
C GLY A 285 11.61 5.69 -11.29
N GLU A 286 10.67 6.43 -11.87
CA GLU A 286 10.71 6.86 -13.27
C GLU A 286 12.02 7.59 -13.56
N GLY A 287 12.81 7.06 -14.51
CA GLY A 287 14.11 7.61 -14.88
C GLY A 287 15.22 7.45 -13.83
N ALA A 288 15.01 6.68 -12.75
CA ALA A 288 16.00 6.51 -11.71
C ALA A 288 17.27 5.81 -12.20
N THR A 289 18.41 6.41 -11.91
CA THR A 289 19.75 5.85 -12.17
C THR A 289 20.51 5.54 -10.89
N LYS A 290 20.04 6.09 -9.77
CA LYS A 290 20.66 5.93 -8.44
C LYS A 290 19.60 5.78 -7.36
N PHE A 291 19.93 5.01 -6.33
CA PHE A 291 19.23 5.02 -5.05
C PHE A 291 20.08 5.81 -4.05
N ILE A 292 19.52 6.87 -3.50
CA ILE A 292 20.25 7.80 -2.65
C ILE A 292 19.60 7.80 -1.27
N THR A 293 20.43 7.69 -0.24
CA THR A 293 20.00 7.86 1.17
C THR A 293 20.51 9.18 1.69
N VAL A 294 19.60 10.06 2.09
CA VAL A 294 19.92 11.31 2.80
C VAL A 294 19.73 11.05 4.29
N ARG A 295 20.82 11.16 5.04
CA ARG A 295 20.83 11.03 6.51
C ARG A 295 21.19 12.34 7.14
N VAL A 296 20.30 12.86 7.98
CA VAL A 296 20.49 14.10 8.74
C VAL A 296 20.45 13.76 10.23
N GLU A 297 21.46 14.21 10.95
CA GLU A 297 21.65 13.94 12.39
C GLU A 297 21.96 15.22 13.14
N GLY A 298 21.78 15.24 14.44
CA GLY A 298 22.13 16.34 15.31
C GLY A 298 21.13 17.51 15.37
N GLY A 299 19.95 17.37 14.72
CA GLY A 299 18.85 18.32 14.92
C GLY A 299 18.21 18.18 16.31
N LYS A 300 17.45 19.18 16.74
CA LYS A 300 16.75 19.15 18.03
C LYS A 300 15.68 18.05 18.08
N THR A 301 15.02 17.80 16.94
CA THR A 301 13.98 16.78 16.80
C THR A 301 14.14 15.98 15.51
N SER A 302 13.51 14.81 15.45
CA SER A 302 13.45 14.02 14.21
C SER A 302 12.76 14.76 13.07
N GLU A 303 11.78 15.62 13.39
CA GLU A 303 11.03 16.43 12.43
C GLU A 303 11.92 17.49 11.78
N GLU A 304 12.79 18.17 12.55
CA GLU A 304 13.78 19.10 11.99
C GLU A 304 14.74 18.38 11.04
N CYS A 305 15.27 17.23 11.44
CA CYS A 305 16.15 16.42 10.59
C CYS A 305 15.41 15.98 9.31
N LEU A 306 14.13 15.62 9.40
CA LEU A 306 13.33 15.21 8.26
C LEU A 306 13.07 16.37 7.29
N LEU A 307 12.79 17.58 7.79
CA LEU A 307 12.61 18.77 6.97
C LEU A 307 13.88 19.07 6.16
N ALA A 308 15.06 19.06 6.80
CA ALA A 308 16.34 19.25 6.13
C ALA A 308 16.61 18.15 5.10
N ALA A 309 16.32 16.88 5.44
CA ALA A 309 16.48 15.75 4.51
C ALA A 309 15.59 15.90 3.27
N TYR A 310 14.34 16.32 3.43
CA TYR A 310 13.44 16.57 2.30
C TYR A 310 13.82 17.81 1.50
N ALA A 311 14.32 18.88 2.12
CA ALA A 311 14.85 20.03 1.39
C ALA A 311 15.97 19.62 0.43
N ILE A 312 16.90 18.78 0.90
CA ILE A 312 17.97 18.20 0.07
C ILE A 312 17.40 17.29 -1.03
N ALA A 313 16.53 16.34 -0.65
CA ALA A 313 16.00 15.34 -1.57
C ALA A 313 15.09 15.91 -2.66
N HIS A 314 14.40 17.03 -2.40
CA HIS A 314 13.53 17.71 -3.39
C HIS A 314 14.26 18.77 -4.22
N SER A 315 15.49 19.17 -3.86
CA SER A 315 16.23 20.19 -4.60
C SER A 315 16.60 19.72 -6.02
N PRO A 316 16.10 20.34 -7.09
CA PRO A 316 16.54 20.03 -8.46
C PRO A 316 18.04 20.22 -8.63
N LEU A 317 18.59 21.23 -7.94
CA LEU A 317 20.02 21.53 -7.98
C LEU A 317 20.87 20.39 -7.41
N VAL A 318 20.43 19.78 -6.30
CA VAL A 318 21.07 18.60 -5.69
C VAL A 318 20.86 17.36 -6.58
N LYS A 319 19.65 17.16 -7.10
CA LYS A 319 19.33 16.00 -7.98
C LYS A 319 20.19 15.98 -9.23
N THR A 320 20.44 17.14 -9.87
CA THR A 320 21.33 17.22 -11.05
C THR A 320 22.78 16.89 -10.72
N ALA A 321 23.28 17.31 -9.54
CA ALA A 321 24.62 16.92 -9.08
C ALA A 321 24.71 15.40 -8.85
N PHE A 322 23.73 14.83 -8.15
CA PHE A 322 23.68 13.39 -7.90
C PHE A 322 23.57 12.58 -9.18
N PHE A 323 22.77 13.03 -10.15
CA PHE A 323 22.67 12.41 -11.48
C PHE A 323 24.05 12.37 -12.17
N ALA A 324 24.77 13.49 -12.15
CA ALA A 324 26.10 13.62 -12.73
C ALA A 324 27.21 12.91 -11.91
N SER A 325 26.88 12.30 -10.76
CA SER A 325 27.86 11.75 -9.80
C SER A 325 28.85 12.82 -9.29
N ASP A 326 28.39 14.07 -9.19
CA ASP A 326 29.16 15.20 -8.64
C ASP A 326 28.93 15.31 -7.13
N PRO A 327 29.96 15.13 -6.28
CA PRO A 327 29.84 15.25 -4.82
C PRO A 327 29.80 16.72 -4.40
N ASN A 328 28.76 17.43 -4.80
CA ASN A 328 28.63 18.88 -4.65
C ASN A 328 28.07 19.30 -3.28
N LEU A 329 28.95 19.45 -2.29
CA LEU A 329 28.57 19.88 -0.95
C LEU A 329 27.90 21.26 -0.96
N GLY A 330 28.35 22.18 -1.81
CA GLY A 330 27.77 23.53 -1.90
C GLY A 330 26.29 23.52 -2.26
N ARG A 331 25.87 22.63 -3.18
CA ARG A 331 24.46 22.49 -3.54
C ARG A 331 23.63 21.89 -2.40
N ILE A 332 24.20 20.97 -1.63
CA ILE A 332 23.53 20.40 -0.44
C ILE A 332 23.31 21.49 0.61
N LEU A 333 24.33 22.29 0.91
CA LEU A 333 24.23 23.40 1.88
C LEU A 333 23.26 24.50 1.42
N ALA A 334 23.20 24.76 0.11
CA ALA A 334 22.25 25.74 -0.46
C ALA A 334 20.80 25.28 -0.42
N ALA A 335 20.53 23.97 -0.26
CA ALA A 335 19.19 23.40 -0.20
C ALA A 335 18.59 23.44 1.21
N VAL A 336 19.40 23.56 2.26
CA VAL A 336 19.00 23.59 3.67
C VAL A 336 18.89 25.03 4.17
#